data_9a9777dd28e8dcc4934b03a0bd74aa69
#
_entry.id   9a9777dd28e8dcc4934b03a0bd74aa69
#
_cell.length_a   1.000
_cell.length_b   1.000
_cell.length_c   1.000
_cell.angle_alpha   90.00
_cell.angle_beta   90.00
_cell.angle_gamma   90.00
#
_symmetry.space_group_name_H-M   'P 1'
#
loop_
_entity.id
_entity.type
_entity.pdbx_description
1 polymer ?
#
loop_
_entity_poly.entity_id
_entity_poly.type
_entity_poly.pdbx_seq_one_letter_code
_entity_poly.pdbx_strand_id
1 'polypeptide(L)'
;MKKDYLLNEINSSNKPFILYKSKKGFDLYSDFSKKIVLSNKNINKFLNKKLKTKKKLKDTDLFIGFFGYEILNNLIGVKLPKQKSINFPKGIFYKPETKVSLKDNLFYKSNSDKKVDKNFKININQKTYTKIFNKFKKKIRSGDTYQIKICTKYKNKSKIDPLDFFCRLAKSNLAPEAFMIKDKNFSIISCSPEN
;
A
#
# COMPACT_ATOMS: atom_id res chain seq x y z
N MET A 1 22.39 13.08 -13.94
CA MET A 1 21.31 13.79 -13.23
C MET A 1 21.19 13.16 -11.86
N LYS A 2 21.30 13.92 -10.79
CA LYS A 2 21.29 13.38 -9.41
C LYS A 2 19.89 12.84 -9.11
N LYS A 3 19.79 11.58 -8.69
CA LYS A 3 18.53 10.86 -8.45
C LYS A 3 17.67 11.48 -7.34
N ASP A 4 18.33 12.18 -6.40
CA ASP A 4 17.66 12.94 -5.34
C ASP A 4 16.82 14.09 -5.91
N TYR A 5 17.27 14.69 -7.02
CA TYR A 5 16.53 15.73 -7.72
C TYR A 5 15.22 15.19 -8.30
N LEU A 6 15.25 14.00 -8.88
CA LEU A 6 14.05 13.36 -9.47
C LEU A 6 12.96 13.10 -8.42
N LEU A 7 13.34 12.62 -7.22
CA LEU A 7 12.38 12.38 -6.14
C LEU A 7 11.80 13.68 -5.59
N ASN A 8 12.61 14.74 -5.49
CA ASN A 8 12.13 16.04 -5.08
C ASN A 8 11.15 16.62 -6.11
N GLU A 9 11.50 16.56 -7.38
CA GLU A 9 10.68 17.05 -8.48
C GLU A 9 9.33 16.32 -8.53
N ILE A 10 9.32 14.98 -8.50
CA ILE A 10 8.08 14.21 -8.57
C ILE A 10 7.22 14.41 -7.32
N ASN A 11 7.84 14.55 -6.14
CA ASN A 11 7.09 14.80 -4.91
C ASN A 11 6.44 16.18 -4.88
N SER A 12 7.13 17.20 -5.41
CA SER A 12 6.64 18.59 -5.49
C SER A 12 5.60 18.78 -6.60
N SER A 13 5.64 17.96 -7.66
CA SER A 13 4.71 18.05 -8.79
C SER A 13 3.26 17.71 -8.45
N ASN A 14 3.00 17.17 -7.26
CA ASN A 14 1.69 16.66 -6.83
C ASN A 14 1.03 15.64 -7.77
N LYS A 15 1.82 15.06 -8.68
CA LYS A 15 1.38 13.97 -9.56
C LYS A 15 1.43 12.63 -8.82
N PRO A 16 0.57 11.68 -9.18
CA PRO A 16 0.67 10.32 -8.66
C PRO A 16 1.98 9.66 -9.07
N PHE A 17 2.57 8.87 -8.16
CA PHE A 17 3.71 8.01 -8.47
C PHE A 17 3.71 6.77 -7.56
N ILE A 18 4.46 5.75 -7.97
CA ILE A 18 4.63 4.52 -7.22
C ILE A 18 6.12 4.22 -7.10
N LEU A 19 6.57 3.98 -5.88
CA LEU A 19 7.90 3.43 -5.59
C LEU A 19 7.74 1.98 -5.16
N TYR A 20 8.53 1.11 -5.75
CA TYR A 20 8.58 -0.31 -5.41
C TYR A 20 10.02 -0.72 -5.14
N LYS A 21 10.25 -1.31 -3.97
CA LYS A 21 11.53 -1.90 -3.57
C LYS A 21 11.49 -3.39 -3.84
N SER A 22 12.49 -3.91 -4.54
CA SER A 22 12.76 -5.32 -4.71
C SER A 22 14.19 -5.64 -4.28
N LYS A 23 14.62 -6.90 -4.41
CA LYS A 23 16.01 -7.31 -4.21
C LYS A 23 17.02 -6.59 -5.14
N LYS A 24 16.55 -6.00 -6.24
CA LYS A 24 17.38 -5.29 -7.24
C LYS A 24 17.46 -3.77 -7.00
N GLY A 25 16.86 -3.26 -5.92
CA GLY A 25 16.76 -1.84 -5.62
C GLY A 25 15.34 -1.29 -5.81
N PHE A 26 15.24 0.01 -6.02
CA PHE A 26 13.95 0.70 -6.14
C PHE A 26 13.62 1.00 -7.58
N ASP A 27 12.37 0.76 -7.96
CA ASP A 27 11.78 1.21 -9.21
C ASP A 27 10.76 2.31 -8.94
N LEU A 28 10.88 3.42 -9.67
CA LEU A 28 9.93 4.52 -9.69
C LEU A 28 9.05 4.40 -10.94
N TYR A 29 7.75 4.38 -10.76
CA TYR A 29 6.76 4.38 -11.82
C TYR A 29 5.98 5.69 -11.79
N SER A 30 5.85 6.34 -12.93
CA SER A 30 5.16 7.63 -13.11
C SER A 30 4.45 7.74 -14.46
N ASP A 31 3.86 8.91 -14.72
CA ASP A 31 3.19 9.25 -15.97
C ASP A 31 2.18 8.19 -16.38
N PHE A 32 1.11 8.09 -15.60
CA PHE A 32 0.12 7.03 -15.78
C PHE A 32 -0.86 7.36 -16.91
N SER A 33 -0.86 6.54 -17.97
CA SER A 33 -1.84 6.63 -19.05
C SER A 33 -3.25 6.22 -18.64
N LYS A 34 -3.36 5.41 -17.59
CA LYS A 34 -4.64 4.93 -17.10
C LYS A 34 -4.67 4.76 -15.59
N LYS A 35 -5.76 5.24 -14.98
CA LYS A 35 -6.14 4.98 -13.59
C LYS A 35 -7.46 4.22 -13.56
N ILE A 36 -7.51 3.08 -12.90
CA ILE A 36 -8.70 2.26 -12.75
C ILE A 36 -9.06 2.21 -11.28
N VAL A 37 -10.18 2.82 -10.91
CA VAL A 37 -10.76 2.69 -9.57
C VAL A 37 -11.68 1.49 -9.57
N LEU A 38 -11.41 0.52 -8.70
CA LEU A 38 -12.19 -0.70 -8.62
C LEU A 38 -13.50 -0.49 -7.84
N SER A 39 -14.52 -1.15 -8.33
CA SER A 39 -15.86 -1.19 -7.75
C SER A 39 -16.46 -2.57 -7.99
N ASN A 40 -17.57 -2.86 -7.34
CA ASN A 40 -18.33 -4.10 -7.54
C ASN A 40 -18.73 -4.30 -9.01
N LYS A 41 -18.92 -3.19 -9.77
CA LYS A 41 -19.37 -3.24 -11.16
C LYS A 41 -18.26 -3.58 -12.15
N ASN A 42 -17.00 -3.30 -11.84
CA ASN A 42 -15.91 -3.42 -12.81
C ASN A 42 -14.82 -4.42 -12.43
N ILE A 43 -14.84 -4.99 -11.22
CA ILE A 43 -13.80 -5.89 -10.72
C ILE A 43 -13.64 -7.13 -11.60
N ASN A 44 -14.74 -7.79 -11.96
CA ASN A 44 -14.70 -9.00 -12.78
C ASN A 44 -14.15 -8.70 -14.18
N LYS A 45 -14.56 -7.57 -14.77
CA LYS A 45 -14.03 -7.12 -16.07
C LYS A 45 -12.54 -6.82 -15.99
N PHE A 46 -12.08 -6.27 -14.88
CA PHE A 46 -10.66 -5.98 -14.66
C PHE A 46 -9.84 -7.27 -14.54
N LEU A 47 -10.28 -8.23 -13.71
CA LEU A 47 -9.59 -9.50 -13.47
C LEU A 47 -9.57 -10.40 -14.71
N ASN A 48 -10.66 -10.41 -15.49
CA ASN A 48 -10.77 -11.21 -16.70
C ASN A 48 -10.16 -10.55 -17.93
N LYS A 49 -9.49 -9.41 -17.78
CA LYS A 49 -8.86 -8.72 -18.89
C LYS A 49 -7.65 -9.50 -19.41
N LYS A 50 -7.84 -10.18 -20.55
CA LYS A 50 -6.74 -10.85 -21.26
C LYS A 50 -5.86 -9.81 -21.95
N LEU A 51 -4.56 -9.85 -21.69
CA LEU A 51 -3.59 -9.10 -22.48
C LEU A 51 -3.35 -9.87 -23.78
N LYS A 52 -3.95 -9.41 -24.87
CA LYS A 52 -3.67 -9.93 -26.22
C LYS A 52 -2.37 -9.26 -26.70
N THR A 53 -1.22 -9.84 -26.47
CA THR A 53 0.00 -9.33 -27.05
C THR A 53 0.79 -10.43 -27.74
N LYS A 54 1.08 -10.23 -29.03
CA LYS A 54 2.06 -11.00 -29.80
C LYS A 54 3.46 -10.38 -29.73
N LYS A 55 3.61 -9.24 -29.02
CA LYS A 55 4.87 -8.49 -28.91
C LYS A 55 5.54 -8.75 -27.57
N LYS A 56 6.86 -8.61 -27.52
CA LYS A 56 7.63 -8.61 -26.28
C LYS A 56 7.08 -7.51 -25.35
N LEU A 57 6.69 -7.88 -24.13
CA LEU A 57 6.18 -6.95 -23.14
C LEU A 57 7.28 -5.97 -22.70
N LYS A 58 6.91 -4.70 -22.56
CA LYS A 58 7.76 -3.67 -21.94
C LYS A 58 7.58 -3.71 -20.42
N ASP A 59 8.54 -3.22 -19.68
CA ASP A 59 8.49 -3.10 -18.21
C ASP A 59 7.31 -2.25 -17.70
N THR A 60 6.72 -1.43 -18.57
CA THR A 60 5.53 -0.61 -18.29
C THR A 60 4.21 -1.25 -18.74
N ASP A 61 4.25 -2.43 -19.40
CA ASP A 61 3.04 -3.15 -19.83
C ASP A 61 2.40 -3.96 -18.68
N LEU A 62 2.15 -3.26 -17.58
CA LEU A 62 1.58 -3.84 -16.38
C LEU A 62 0.62 -2.85 -15.72
N PHE A 63 -0.18 -3.35 -14.78
CA PHE A 63 -0.98 -2.54 -13.89
C PHE A 63 -0.44 -2.69 -12.47
N ILE A 64 -0.11 -1.58 -11.82
CA ILE A 64 0.37 -1.53 -10.45
C ILE A 64 -0.70 -0.89 -9.58
N GLY A 65 -0.99 -1.48 -8.42
CA GLY A 65 -2.00 -0.94 -7.53
C GLY A 65 -2.25 -1.84 -6.34
N PHE A 66 -3.44 -1.75 -5.78
CA PHE A 66 -3.85 -2.55 -4.65
C PHE A 66 -5.33 -2.96 -4.72
N PHE A 67 -5.64 -4.07 -4.06
CA PHE A 67 -7.00 -4.47 -3.74
C PHE A 67 -7.31 -4.13 -2.28
N GLY A 68 -8.39 -3.40 -2.04
CA GLY A 68 -8.94 -3.23 -0.70
C GLY A 68 -9.65 -4.51 -0.26
N TYR A 69 -9.61 -4.79 1.05
CA TYR A 69 -10.21 -6.01 1.61
C TYR A 69 -11.72 -6.11 1.35
N GLU A 70 -12.42 -4.97 1.23
CA GLU A 70 -13.86 -4.89 0.97
C GLU A 70 -14.28 -5.45 -0.40
N ILE A 71 -13.33 -5.59 -1.31
CA ILE A 71 -13.61 -6.15 -2.64
C ILE A 71 -13.87 -7.65 -2.57
N LEU A 72 -13.35 -8.33 -1.55
CA LEU A 72 -13.55 -9.78 -1.34
C LEU A 72 -15.00 -10.14 -1.16
N ASN A 73 -15.83 -9.24 -0.60
CA ASN A 73 -17.28 -9.47 -0.45
C ASN A 73 -17.95 -9.91 -1.76
N ASN A 74 -17.45 -9.40 -2.89
CA ASN A 74 -18.05 -9.68 -4.19
C ASN A 74 -17.39 -10.83 -4.92
N LEU A 75 -16.13 -11.13 -4.59
CA LEU A 75 -15.38 -12.18 -5.27
C LEU A 75 -15.66 -13.56 -4.67
N ILE A 76 -15.83 -13.64 -3.36
CA ILE A 76 -15.96 -14.90 -2.63
C ILE A 76 -17.27 -15.05 -1.85
N GLY A 77 -18.21 -14.12 -2.03
CA GLY A 77 -19.52 -14.15 -1.39
C GLY A 77 -19.53 -13.96 0.14
N VAL A 78 -18.39 -13.60 0.74
CA VAL A 78 -18.29 -13.36 2.19
C VAL A 78 -18.85 -12.00 2.55
N LYS A 79 -19.89 -11.96 3.38
CA LYS A 79 -20.42 -10.70 3.93
C LYS A 79 -19.53 -10.22 5.08
N LEU A 80 -18.67 -9.27 4.80
CA LEU A 80 -17.91 -8.58 5.86
C LEU A 80 -18.80 -7.63 6.65
N PRO A 81 -18.57 -7.47 7.97
CA PRO A 81 -19.26 -6.46 8.75
C PRO A 81 -19.09 -5.06 8.12
N LYS A 82 -20.17 -4.29 8.06
CA LYS A 82 -20.12 -2.90 7.59
C LYS A 82 -19.15 -2.12 8.49
N GLN A 83 -17.98 -1.81 7.97
CA GLN A 83 -17.08 -0.87 8.64
C GLN A 83 -17.59 0.55 8.36
N LYS A 84 -17.44 1.45 9.36
CA LYS A 84 -17.64 2.88 9.13
C LYS A 84 -16.80 3.29 7.93
N SER A 85 -17.43 3.78 6.89
CA SER A 85 -16.78 4.10 5.61
C SER A 85 -15.66 5.11 5.84
N ILE A 86 -14.45 4.65 5.73
CA ILE A 86 -13.35 5.54 5.38
C ILE A 86 -13.58 5.83 3.90
N ASN A 87 -13.57 7.09 3.50
CA ASN A 87 -13.68 7.48 2.09
C ASN A 87 -12.38 7.10 1.34
N PHE A 88 -12.16 5.79 1.23
CA PHE A 88 -10.98 5.19 0.67
C PHE A 88 -11.41 4.22 -0.44
N PRO A 89 -10.72 4.20 -1.59
CA PRO A 89 -11.11 3.35 -2.72
C PRO A 89 -10.99 1.87 -2.38
N LYS A 90 -11.92 1.06 -2.86
CA LYS A 90 -11.90 -0.41 -2.73
C LYS A 90 -10.75 -1.07 -3.47
N GLY A 91 -10.08 -0.35 -4.32
CA GLY A 91 -8.87 -0.71 -5.04
C GLY A 91 -8.61 0.30 -6.15
N ILE A 92 -7.34 0.48 -6.46
CA ILE A 92 -6.90 1.33 -7.56
C ILE A 92 -5.74 0.65 -8.25
N PHE A 93 -5.74 0.73 -9.60
CA PHE A 93 -4.65 0.30 -10.44
C PHE A 93 -4.26 1.38 -11.43
N TYR A 94 -2.97 1.52 -11.66
CA TYR A 94 -2.36 2.47 -12.58
C TYR A 94 -1.60 1.73 -13.67
N LYS A 95 -1.69 2.21 -14.92
CA LYS A 95 -0.83 1.78 -16.01
C LYS A 95 0.27 2.82 -16.21
N PRO A 96 1.53 2.53 -15.83
CA PRO A 96 2.63 3.48 -15.99
C PRO A 96 3.06 3.59 -17.46
N GLU A 97 3.54 4.76 -17.82
CA GLU A 97 4.26 5.00 -19.09
C GLU A 97 5.77 5.11 -18.85
N THR A 98 6.17 5.52 -17.65
CA THR A 98 7.57 5.72 -17.27
C THR A 98 7.96 4.79 -16.14
N LYS A 99 9.13 4.12 -16.29
CA LYS A 99 9.80 3.38 -15.23
C LYS A 99 11.25 3.84 -15.15
N VAL A 100 11.70 4.22 -13.96
CA VAL A 100 13.08 4.58 -13.67
C VAL A 100 13.61 3.70 -12.55
N SER A 101 14.67 2.92 -12.82
CA SER A 101 15.34 2.13 -11.80
C SER A 101 16.33 2.98 -11.02
N LEU A 102 16.13 3.02 -9.70
CA LEU A 102 16.95 3.73 -8.73
C LEU A 102 17.86 2.72 -8.04
N LYS A 103 19.03 3.16 -7.58
CA LYS A 103 19.94 2.28 -6.80
C LYS A 103 19.41 2.07 -5.37
N ASP A 104 20.02 1.15 -4.62
CA ASP A 104 19.58 0.66 -3.31
C ASP A 104 19.40 1.73 -2.22
N ASN A 105 20.01 2.89 -2.37
CA ASN A 105 19.89 3.96 -1.38
C ASN A 105 19.00 5.08 -1.90
N LEU A 106 17.76 5.12 -1.41
CA LEU A 106 16.90 6.29 -1.55
C LEU A 106 17.21 7.27 -0.42
N PHE A 107 17.80 8.40 -0.77
CA PHE A 107 17.95 9.54 0.13
C PHE A 107 16.92 10.59 -0.27
N TYR A 108 15.92 10.76 0.55
CA TYR A 108 15.02 11.88 0.50
C TYR A 108 14.83 12.40 1.92
N LYS A 109 15.05 13.68 2.11
CA LYS A 109 14.77 14.37 3.36
C LYS A 109 13.79 15.48 3.08
N SER A 110 12.66 15.42 3.74
CA SER A 110 11.70 16.53 3.69
C SER A 110 12.28 17.77 4.34
N ASN A 111 12.06 18.91 3.73
CA ASN A 111 12.39 20.21 4.34
C ASN A 111 11.40 20.59 5.45
N SER A 112 10.42 19.75 5.75
CA SER A 112 9.45 20.01 6.80
C SER A 112 9.91 19.42 8.13
N ASP A 113 10.42 20.28 9.01
CA ASP A 113 10.73 19.94 10.43
C ASP A 113 9.47 19.72 11.29
N LYS A 114 8.38 19.24 10.72
CA LYS A 114 7.16 19.02 11.46
C LYS A 114 7.36 17.87 12.45
N LYS A 115 7.37 18.20 13.74
CA LYS A 115 7.39 17.22 14.82
C LYS A 115 6.17 16.29 14.66
N VAL A 116 6.44 14.99 14.62
CA VAL A 116 5.39 13.97 14.62
C VAL A 116 4.77 13.95 16.02
N ASP A 117 3.46 14.11 16.11
CA ASP A 117 2.74 13.89 17.36
C ASP A 117 2.93 12.43 17.81
N LYS A 118 3.41 12.24 19.03
CA LYS A 118 3.63 10.90 19.60
C LYS A 118 2.36 10.25 20.13
N ASN A 119 1.24 10.99 20.15
CA ASN A 119 -0.04 10.50 20.66
C ASN A 119 -0.77 9.67 19.59
N PHE A 120 -0.75 8.37 19.77
CA PHE A 120 -1.49 7.43 18.91
C PHE A 120 -2.78 6.99 19.60
N LYS A 121 -3.89 7.03 18.85
CA LYS A 121 -5.15 6.38 19.26
C LYS A 121 -5.14 4.95 18.77
N ILE A 122 -5.36 4.01 19.67
CA ILE A 122 -5.42 2.58 19.38
C ILE A 122 -6.88 2.16 19.35
N ASN A 123 -7.27 1.35 18.36
CA ASN A 123 -8.66 0.88 18.22
C ASN A 123 -9.04 -0.20 19.25
N ILE A 124 -8.08 -0.92 19.80
CA ILE A 124 -8.27 -2.00 20.77
C ILE A 124 -7.35 -1.77 21.94
N ASN A 125 -7.90 -1.61 23.16
CA ASN A 125 -7.10 -1.55 24.36
C ASN A 125 -6.67 -2.97 24.81
N GLN A 126 -5.71 -3.05 25.75
CA GLN A 126 -5.15 -4.31 26.21
C GLN A 126 -6.22 -5.28 26.74
N LYS A 127 -7.17 -4.80 27.55
CA LYS A 127 -8.25 -5.64 28.10
C LYS A 127 -9.11 -6.27 27.01
N THR A 128 -9.47 -5.49 25.98
CA THR A 128 -10.23 -5.97 24.82
C THR A 128 -9.40 -6.94 24.00
N TYR A 129 -8.12 -6.63 23.76
CA TYR A 129 -7.21 -7.53 23.06
C TYR A 129 -7.12 -8.90 23.74
N THR A 130 -6.90 -8.93 25.05
CA THR A 130 -6.82 -10.19 25.84
C THR A 130 -8.10 -11.00 25.74
N LYS A 131 -9.29 -10.36 25.81
CA LYS A 131 -10.57 -11.07 25.62
C LYS A 131 -10.67 -11.71 24.23
N ILE A 132 -10.34 -10.96 23.19
CA ILE A 132 -10.36 -11.44 21.80
C ILE A 132 -9.36 -12.59 21.63
N PHE A 133 -8.13 -12.42 22.12
CA PHE A 133 -7.08 -13.43 22.08
C PHE A 133 -7.52 -14.75 22.72
N ASN A 134 -8.05 -14.69 23.95
CA ASN A 134 -8.52 -15.88 24.67
C ASN A 134 -9.69 -16.58 23.95
N LYS A 135 -10.60 -15.79 23.36
CA LYS A 135 -11.69 -16.34 22.53
C LYS A 135 -11.14 -17.10 21.33
N PHE A 136 -10.21 -16.51 20.59
CA PHE A 136 -9.63 -17.13 19.41
C PHE A 136 -8.71 -18.31 19.75
N LYS A 137 -7.99 -18.25 20.86
CA LYS A 137 -7.19 -19.38 21.37
C LYS A 137 -8.08 -20.62 21.63
N LYS A 138 -9.29 -20.41 22.18
CA LYS A 138 -10.27 -21.50 22.36
C LYS A 138 -10.70 -22.07 21.01
N LYS A 139 -10.96 -21.23 20.00
CA LYS A 139 -11.36 -21.63 18.65
C LYS A 139 -10.27 -22.43 17.90
N ILE A 140 -8.99 -22.08 18.10
CA ILE A 140 -7.87 -22.87 17.58
C ILE A 140 -7.81 -24.24 18.28
N ARG A 141 -7.97 -24.27 19.61
CA ARG A 141 -7.91 -25.53 20.38
C ARG A 141 -9.08 -26.48 20.07
N SER A 142 -10.26 -25.93 19.73
CA SER A 142 -11.43 -26.73 19.31
C SER A 142 -11.37 -27.19 17.85
N GLY A 143 -10.32 -26.83 17.10
CA GLY A 143 -10.17 -27.21 15.69
C GLY A 143 -11.01 -26.38 14.71
N ASP A 144 -11.70 -25.32 15.17
CA ASP A 144 -12.52 -24.47 14.29
C ASP A 144 -11.66 -23.70 13.27
N THR A 145 -10.38 -23.49 13.57
CA THR A 145 -9.40 -22.84 12.69
C THR A 145 -7.99 -23.15 13.19
N TYR A 146 -7.02 -23.13 12.27
CA TYR A 146 -5.61 -23.36 12.61
C TYR A 146 -4.81 -22.07 12.88
N GLN A 147 -5.29 -20.93 12.36
CA GLN A 147 -4.60 -19.63 12.50
C GLN A 147 -5.61 -18.48 12.49
N ILE A 148 -5.36 -17.48 13.31
CA ILE A 148 -6.12 -16.22 13.33
C ILE A 148 -5.16 -15.05 13.50
N LYS A 149 -5.35 -14.00 12.68
CA LYS A 149 -4.59 -12.75 12.78
C LYS A 149 -5.44 -11.68 13.48
N ILE A 150 -4.95 -11.17 14.61
CA ILE A 150 -5.58 -10.05 15.32
C ILE A 150 -4.86 -8.76 14.90
N CYS A 151 -5.60 -7.87 14.21
CA CYS A 151 -5.05 -6.62 13.72
C CYS A 151 -5.36 -5.46 14.67
N THR A 152 -4.34 -4.70 15.04
CA THR A 152 -4.45 -3.47 15.81
C THR A 152 -4.23 -2.27 14.90
N LYS A 153 -5.13 -1.26 14.98
CA LYS A 153 -5.02 -0.03 14.20
C LYS A 153 -4.56 1.12 15.09
N TYR A 154 -3.48 1.76 14.67
CA TYR A 154 -2.99 2.99 15.29
C TYR A 154 -3.38 4.17 14.41
N LYS A 155 -3.91 5.23 15.02
CA LYS A 155 -4.29 6.47 14.34
C LYS A 155 -3.53 7.63 14.94
N ASN A 156 -3.01 8.49 14.10
CA ASN A 156 -2.34 9.72 14.46
C ASN A 156 -2.83 10.85 13.53
N LYS A 157 -2.80 12.09 14.01
CA LYS A 157 -3.21 13.28 13.24
C LYS A 157 -2.02 14.06 12.66
N SER A 158 -0.81 13.59 12.83
CA SER A 158 0.39 14.27 12.30
C SER A 158 0.32 14.38 10.79
N LYS A 159 0.69 15.55 10.29
CA LYS A 159 0.96 15.77 8.88
C LYS A 159 2.43 15.42 8.63
N ILE A 160 2.67 14.25 8.07
CA ILE A 160 4.01 13.79 7.68
C ILE A 160 4.13 13.83 6.16
N ASP A 161 5.36 14.04 5.67
CA ASP A 161 5.66 13.81 4.26
C ASP A 161 5.71 12.30 4.01
N PRO A 162 4.83 11.75 3.14
CA PRO A 162 4.78 10.31 2.93
C PRO A 162 6.04 9.73 2.30
N LEU A 163 6.75 10.50 1.46
CA LEU A 163 7.98 10.05 0.81
C LEU A 163 9.14 9.96 1.82
N ASP A 164 9.30 10.98 2.66
CA ASP A 164 10.29 10.96 3.74
C ASP A 164 10.01 9.79 4.71
N PHE A 165 8.75 9.59 5.06
CA PHE A 165 8.36 8.48 5.92
C PHE A 165 8.66 7.13 5.29
N PHE A 166 8.36 6.94 3.98
CA PHE A 166 8.68 5.71 3.26
C PHE A 166 10.19 5.44 3.22
N CYS A 167 11.00 6.46 2.90
CA CYS A 167 12.45 6.30 2.85
C CYS A 167 13.04 5.89 4.20
N ARG A 168 12.58 6.52 5.30
CA ARG A 168 13.00 6.15 6.65
C ARG A 168 12.55 4.75 7.05
N LEU A 169 11.30 4.40 6.73
CA LEU A 169 10.75 3.08 7.05
C LEU A 169 11.46 1.98 6.25
N ALA A 170 11.70 2.18 4.96
CA ALA A 170 12.41 1.23 4.10
C ALA A 170 13.89 1.03 4.50
N LYS A 171 14.51 2.04 5.15
CA LYS A 171 15.85 1.96 5.70
C LYS A 171 15.87 1.21 7.04
N SER A 172 14.89 1.44 7.91
CA SER A 172 14.84 0.83 9.25
C SER A 172 14.28 -0.59 9.22
N ASN A 173 13.39 -0.89 8.27
CA ASN A 173 12.79 -2.20 8.10
C ASN A 173 13.44 -2.90 6.89
N LEU A 174 14.19 -3.97 7.15
CA LEU A 174 14.89 -4.74 6.12
C LEU A 174 13.98 -5.70 5.35
N ALA A 175 12.73 -5.33 5.17
CA ALA A 175 11.79 -6.10 4.35
C ALA A 175 12.35 -6.33 2.94
N PRO A 176 12.22 -7.55 2.39
CA PRO A 176 12.68 -7.86 1.03
C PRO A 176 11.95 -7.06 -0.03
N GLU A 177 10.70 -6.71 0.24
CA GLU A 177 9.85 -5.89 -0.61
C GLU A 177 9.22 -4.76 0.20
N ALA A 178 9.10 -3.59 -0.43
CA ALA A 178 8.39 -2.45 0.11
C ALA A 178 7.79 -1.63 -1.02
N PHE A 179 6.68 -0.98 -0.77
CA PHE A 179 6.09 -0.10 -1.77
C PHE A 179 5.47 1.14 -1.16
N MET A 180 5.42 2.17 -1.97
CA MET A 180 4.66 3.39 -1.72
C MET A 180 3.83 3.71 -2.96
N ILE A 181 2.54 3.91 -2.76
CA ILE A 181 1.64 4.49 -3.77
C ILE A 181 1.26 5.88 -3.28
N LYS A 182 1.63 6.92 -4.02
CA LYS A 182 1.17 8.28 -3.78
C LYS A 182 0.14 8.65 -4.83
N ASP A 183 -1.05 9.01 -4.38
CA ASP A 183 -2.09 9.64 -5.18
C ASP A 183 -2.31 11.08 -4.67
N LYS A 184 -3.12 11.85 -5.37
CA LYS A 184 -3.46 13.24 -5.02
C LYS A 184 -3.98 13.39 -3.59
N ASN A 185 -4.82 12.47 -3.13
CA ASN A 185 -5.56 12.57 -1.86
C ASN A 185 -5.11 11.60 -0.77
N PHE A 186 -4.22 10.65 -1.08
CA PHE A 186 -3.75 9.67 -0.11
C PHE A 186 -2.39 9.09 -0.50
N SER A 187 -1.76 8.47 0.48
CA SER A 187 -0.58 7.62 0.23
C SER A 187 -0.74 6.31 0.98
N ILE A 188 -0.31 5.23 0.34
CA ILE A 188 -0.20 3.90 0.95
C ILE A 188 1.27 3.54 1.01
N ILE A 189 1.71 3.10 2.17
CA ILE A 189 3.08 2.66 2.40
C ILE A 189 3.03 1.28 3.04
N SER A 190 3.80 0.36 2.50
CA SER A 190 3.98 -0.98 3.06
C SER A 190 5.45 -1.36 3.03
N CYS A 191 5.93 -1.88 4.16
CA CYS A 191 7.23 -2.51 4.30
C CYS A 191 6.99 -3.80 5.08
N SER A 192 6.38 -4.79 4.41
CA SER A 192 6.06 -6.08 5.03
C SER A 192 7.20 -7.07 4.82
N PRO A 193 7.63 -7.81 5.85
CA PRO A 193 8.57 -8.92 5.71
C PRO A 193 7.90 -10.18 5.15
N GLU A 194 6.58 -10.21 5.08
CA GLU A 194 5.81 -11.35 4.57
C GLU A 194 5.77 -11.30 3.03
N ASN A 195 6.12 -12.42 2.40
CA ASN A 195 5.95 -12.69 0.97
C ASN A 195 4.74 -13.59 0.77
#